data_6d090e1ebbb095536fff20ac1ad09ffd
#
_entry.id   6d090e1ebbb095536fff20ac1ad09ffd
#
_cell.length_a   1.000
_cell.length_b   1.000
_cell.length_c   1.000
_cell.angle_alpha   90.00
_cell.angle_beta   90.00
_cell.angle_gamma   90.00
#
_symmetry.space_group_name_H-M   'P 1'
#
loop_
_entity.id
_entity.type
_entity.pdbx_description
1 polymer ?
#
loop_
_entity_poly.entity_id
_entity_poly.type
_entity_poly.pdbx_seq_one_letter_code
_entity_poly.pdbx_strand_id
1 'polypeptide(L)' 'FDGTWVVDAPWLQRLIANVNFGDYESRNWFDQKLRQSGLFDKLEELGIKDGDIVSMYDLEFEYQR' A
#
# COMPACT_ATOMS: atom_id res chain seq x y z
N PHE A 1 -10.31 -11.67 6.66
CA PHE A 1 -11.07 -11.69 5.43
C PHE A 1 -10.27 -12.46 4.41
N ASP A 2 -10.76 -12.68 3.27
CA ASP A 2 -10.25 -13.50 2.19
C ASP A 2 -8.86 -13.11 1.67
N GLY A 3 -7.92 -12.80 2.56
CA GLY A 3 -6.59 -12.38 2.16
C GLY A 3 -6.51 -10.92 1.70
N THR A 4 -7.55 -10.14 1.96
CA THR A 4 -7.57 -8.72 1.60
C THR A 4 -7.45 -7.86 2.85
N TRP A 5 -6.51 -6.93 2.81
CA TRP A 5 -6.25 -5.99 3.90
C TRP A 5 -6.71 -4.61 3.47
N VAL A 6 -7.64 -4.03 4.20
CA VAL A 6 -8.14 -2.69 3.90
C VAL A 6 -7.39 -1.68 4.76
N VAL A 7 -6.77 -0.70 4.10
CA VAL A 7 -6.00 0.34 4.77
C VAL A 7 -6.73 1.67 4.61
N ASP A 8 -6.91 2.35 5.74
CA ASP A 8 -7.59 3.64 5.78
C ASP A 8 -6.77 4.59 6.66
N ALA A 9 -6.16 5.60 6.04
CA ALA A 9 -5.37 6.59 6.77
C ALA A 9 -5.39 7.92 6.01
N PRO A 10 -5.60 9.05 6.72
CA PRO A 10 -5.68 10.35 6.06
C PRO A 10 -4.44 10.72 5.26
N TRP A 11 -3.24 10.42 5.80
CA TRP A 11 -1.99 10.73 5.10
C TRP A 11 -1.86 9.92 3.82
N LEU A 12 -2.39 8.70 3.83
CA LEU A 12 -2.33 7.82 2.66
C LEU A 12 -3.22 8.35 1.55
N GLN A 13 -4.39 8.86 1.90
CA GLN A 13 -5.30 9.44 0.92
C GLN A 13 -4.65 10.61 0.19
N ARG A 14 -3.93 11.46 0.92
CA ARG A 14 -3.21 12.58 0.31
C ARG A 14 -2.09 12.10 -0.58
N LEU A 15 -1.38 11.08 -0.15
CA LEU A 15 -0.29 10.52 -0.93
C LEU A 15 -0.80 9.95 -2.26
N ILE A 16 -1.88 9.18 -2.20
CA ILE A 16 -2.48 8.59 -3.39
C ILE A 16 -2.94 9.67 -4.37
N ALA A 17 -3.51 10.75 -3.87
CA ALA A 17 -4.01 11.83 -4.71
C ALA A 17 -2.89 12.51 -5.51
N ASN A 18 -1.65 12.43 -5.03
CA ASN A 18 -0.50 13.05 -5.68
C ASN A 18 0.29 12.12 -6.58
N VAL A 19 -0.11 10.84 -6.66
CA VAL A 19 0.63 9.85 -7.44
C VAL A 19 -0.04 9.68 -8.80
N ASN A 20 0.78 9.70 -9.86
CA ASN A 20 0.31 9.37 -11.20
C ASN A 20 0.61 7.89 -11.44
N PHE A 21 -0.40 7.04 -11.28
CA PHE A 21 -0.22 5.61 -11.40
C PHE A 21 0.05 5.15 -12.83
N GLY A 22 -0.12 6.04 -13.81
CA GLY A 22 0.28 5.75 -15.17
C GLY A 22 1.76 5.93 -15.43
N ASP A 23 2.49 6.52 -14.48
CA ASP A 23 3.91 6.80 -14.59
C ASP A 23 4.69 5.82 -13.72
N TYR A 24 5.61 5.11 -14.33
CA TYR A 24 6.42 4.11 -13.63
C TYR A 24 7.22 4.70 -12.47
N GLU A 25 7.81 5.88 -12.69
CA GLU A 25 8.61 6.53 -11.64
C GLU A 25 7.75 6.93 -10.44
N SER A 26 6.56 7.45 -10.70
CA SER A 26 5.64 7.81 -9.62
C SER A 26 5.21 6.59 -8.81
N ARG A 27 4.98 5.47 -9.49
CA ARG A 27 4.61 4.22 -8.80
C ARG A 27 5.75 3.74 -7.91
N ASN A 28 6.99 3.80 -8.39
CA ASN A 28 8.14 3.43 -7.57
C ASN A 28 8.30 4.34 -6.37
N TRP A 29 8.12 5.63 -6.57
CA TRP A 29 8.17 6.61 -5.49
C TRP A 29 7.12 6.29 -4.42
N PHE A 30 5.91 5.99 -4.87
CA PHE A 30 4.81 5.64 -3.97
C PHE A 30 5.14 4.40 -3.14
N ASP A 31 5.67 3.36 -3.79
CA ASP A 31 6.06 2.14 -3.10
C ASP A 31 7.11 2.42 -2.03
N GLN A 32 8.11 3.24 -2.36
CA GLN A 32 9.15 3.60 -1.41
C GLN A 32 8.57 4.37 -0.22
N LYS A 33 7.63 5.28 -0.48
CA LYS A 33 7.00 6.03 0.60
C LYS A 33 6.20 5.13 1.53
N LEU A 34 5.51 4.15 0.99
CA LEU A 34 4.79 3.18 1.81
C LEU A 34 5.74 2.42 2.72
N ARG A 35 6.88 1.99 2.18
CA ARG A 35 7.87 1.25 2.97
C ARG A 35 8.48 2.12 4.06
N GLN A 36 8.79 3.37 3.73
CA GLN A 36 9.40 4.30 4.68
C GLN A 36 8.45 4.72 5.79
N SER A 37 7.14 4.72 5.51
CA SER A 37 6.14 5.12 6.50
C SER A 37 5.95 4.10 7.61
N GLY A 38 6.44 2.87 7.40
CA GLY A 38 6.23 1.79 8.35
C GLY A 38 4.92 1.05 8.14
N LEU A 39 4.20 1.34 7.06
CA LEU A 39 2.94 0.68 6.79
C LEU A 39 3.11 -0.82 6.62
N PHE A 40 4.10 -1.25 5.85
CA PHE A 40 4.34 -2.67 5.62
C PHE A 40 4.79 -3.37 6.90
N ASP A 41 5.59 -2.69 7.72
CA ASP A 41 5.98 -3.24 9.02
C ASP A 41 4.75 -3.48 9.89
N LYS A 42 3.82 -2.55 9.87
CA LYS A 42 2.57 -2.67 10.62
C LYS A 42 1.73 -3.84 10.11
N LEU A 43 1.64 -3.98 8.80
CA LEU A 43 0.89 -5.08 8.21
C LEU A 43 1.52 -6.43 8.54
N GLU A 44 2.85 -6.50 8.53
CA GLU A 44 3.56 -7.74 8.91
C GLU A 44 3.30 -8.07 10.36
N GLU A 45 3.27 -7.07 11.22
CA GLU A 45 2.96 -7.26 12.63
C GLU A 45 1.54 -7.82 12.80
N LEU A 46 0.61 -7.43 11.95
CA LEU A 46 -0.77 -7.91 11.99
C LEU A 46 -0.94 -9.27 11.34
N GLY A 47 0.08 -9.76 10.62
CA GLY A 47 0.05 -11.11 10.07
C GLY A 47 -0.11 -11.20 8.57
N ILE A 48 0.18 -10.13 7.82
CA ILE A 48 0.07 -10.19 6.36
C ILE A 48 1.10 -11.15 5.78
N LYS A 49 0.73 -11.82 4.70
CA LYS A 49 1.56 -12.81 4.03
C LYS A 49 1.74 -12.46 2.56
N ASP A 50 2.78 -13.02 1.94
CA ASP A 50 2.97 -12.89 0.50
C ASP A 50 1.71 -13.36 -0.23
N GLY A 51 1.28 -12.59 -1.21
CA GLY A 51 0.10 -12.92 -1.99
C GLY A 51 -1.19 -12.33 -1.46
N ASP A 52 -1.18 -11.78 -0.24
CA ASP A 52 -2.35 -11.09 0.27
C ASP A 52 -2.55 -9.78 -0.48
N ILE A 53 -3.81 -9.39 -0.63
CA ILE A 53 -4.14 -8.16 -1.34
C ILE A 53 -4.26 -7.02 -0.34
N VAL A 54 -3.64 -5.90 -0.67
CA VAL A 54 -3.77 -4.67 0.11
C VAL A 54 -4.66 -3.72 -0.66
N SER A 55 -5.77 -3.33 -0.06
CA SER A 55 -6.72 -2.40 -0.65
C SER A 55 -6.66 -1.08 0.11
N MET A 56 -6.41 0.01 -0.59
CA MET A 56 -6.37 1.34 0.00
C MET A 56 -7.12 2.31 -0.92
N TYR A 57 -8.31 2.71 -0.51
CA TYR A 57 -9.20 3.57 -1.29
C TYR A 57 -9.49 2.92 -2.64
N ASP A 58 -9.08 3.54 -3.74
CA ASP A 58 -9.32 3.01 -5.08
C ASP A 58 -8.17 2.17 -5.61
N LEU A 59 -7.15 1.94 -4.80
CA LEU A 59 -5.94 1.23 -5.21
C LEU A 59 -5.87 -0.12 -4.53
N GLU A 60 -5.59 -1.16 -5.31
CA GLU A 60 -5.34 -2.49 -4.78
C GLU A 60 -4.04 -3.03 -5.36
N PHE A 61 -3.27 -3.71 -4.52
CA PHE A 61 -2.05 -4.37 -5.00
C PHE A 61 -1.77 -5.62 -4.16
N GLU A 62 -0.97 -6.51 -4.73
CA GLU A 62 -0.58 -7.74 -4.06
C GLU A 62 0.68 -7.49 -3.23
N TYR A 63 0.62 -7.86 -1.96
CA TYR A 63 1.77 -7.71 -1.07
C TYR A 63 2.83 -8.75 -1.41
N GLN A 64 4.07 -8.31 -1.57
CA GLN A 64 5.23 -9.16 -1.80
C GLN A 64 6.39 -8.64 -0.97
N ARG A 65 7.07 -9.54 -0.33
CA ARG A 65 8.26 -9.21 0.44
C ARG A 65 9.44 -8.91 -0.45
#